data_2e5c6e2beaf8f79f96eeb0d0dbb074e8
#
_entry.id   2e5c6e2beaf8f79f96eeb0d0dbb074e8
#
_cell.length_a   1.000
_cell.length_b   1.000
_cell.length_c   1.000
_cell.angle_alpha   90.00
_cell.angle_beta   90.00
_cell.angle_gamma   90.00
#
_symmetry.space_group_name_H-M   'P 1'
#
loop_
_entity.id
_entity.type
_entity.pdbx_description
1 polymer ?
#
loop_
_entity_poly.entity_id
_entity_poly.type
_entity_poly.pdbx_seq_one_letter_code
_entity_poly.pdbx_strand_id
1 'polypeptide(L)'
;ALFTYITLIVVALSAIASFLGFSATSPATGKLIKVMNLISAKGLVLFMQEFVKNFQNFPVLGVVLVMAVATGVCEKTGFFSTAIKMSLSKVKGNAVVFIIAFIGVFANQAGDAAFVLVPTLAGAIFYGLNRNPLAGIFCGFASVGGGFATAVIPGGWDVTLTPITVSAAQTIQPAFDMTLLASYYALFVSAFIVATVSTIVTVKFIEPKLGKYTGKPEGIDDNQGFEVTKEQAKAAKLAGFTVLAYVALLIALCIPANSFLRSPEGSLIFGAPLMSCLQFFIVILFFLPGIVYGMRVG
;
A
#
# COMPACT_ATOMS: atom_id res chain seq x y z
N ALA A 1 -10.79 19.94 2.67
CA ALA A 1 -12.14 20.44 2.36
C ALA A 1 -13.22 19.35 2.45
N LEU A 2 -13.11 18.22 1.73
CA LEU A 2 -14.16 17.18 1.69
C LEU A 2 -14.50 16.62 3.07
N PHE A 3 -13.52 16.19 3.84
CA PHE A 3 -13.72 15.64 5.18
C PHE A 3 -14.34 16.65 6.15
N THR A 4 -13.97 17.93 6.03
CA THR A 4 -14.57 19.02 6.83
C THR A 4 -16.05 19.16 6.53
N TYR A 5 -16.45 19.12 5.24
CA TYR A 5 -17.86 19.18 4.86
C TYR A 5 -18.64 17.95 5.37
N ILE A 6 -18.08 16.75 5.24
CA ILE A 6 -18.70 15.52 5.76
C ILE A 6 -18.91 15.63 7.28
N THR A 7 -17.91 16.10 8.01
CA THR A 7 -18.02 16.29 9.47
C THR A 7 -19.13 17.29 9.82
N LEU A 8 -19.17 18.44 9.13
CA LEU A 8 -20.22 19.44 9.36
C LEU A 8 -21.63 18.88 9.05
N ILE A 9 -21.77 18.09 7.98
CA ILE A 9 -23.04 17.43 7.64
C ILE A 9 -23.45 16.45 8.75
N VAL A 10 -22.52 15.62 9.24
CA VAL A 10 -22.80 14.68 10.34
C VAL A 10 -23.21 15.40 11.61
N VAL A 11 -22.53 16.50 11.94
CA VAL A 11 -22.88 17.33 13.11
C VAL A 11 -24.27 17.95 12.96
N ALA A 12 -24.62 18.47 11.77
CA ALA A 12 -25.94 19.01 11.50
C ALA A 12 -27.04 17.92 11.56
N LEU A 13 -26.79 16.76 10.96
CA LEU A 13 -27.71 15.63 11.01
C LEU A 13 -27.92 15.12 12.44
N SER A 14 -26.87 15.12 13.28
CA SER A 14 -26.98 14.74 14.69
C SER A 14 -27.94 15.66 15.47
N ALA A 15 -27.89 16.97 15.18
CA ALA A 15 -28.79 17.94 15.80
C ALA A 15 -30.24 17.71 15.38
N ILE A 16 -30.50 17.50 14.09
CA ILE A 16 -31.85 17.24 13.54
C ILE A 16 -32.39 15.91 14.11
N ALA A 17 -31.59 14.84 14.06
CA ALA A 17 -32.01 13.52 14.55
C ALA A 17 -32.28 13.51 16.05
N SER A 18 -31.47 14.26 16.84
CA SER A 18 -31.69 14.42 18.26
C SER A 18 -32.96 15.21 18.56
N PHE A 19 -33.26 16.26 17.79
CA PHE A 19 -34.47 17.03 17.90
C PHE A 19 -35.72 16.20 17.60
N LEU A 20 -35.65 15.31 16.60
CA LEU A 20 -36.71 14.37 16.22
C LEU A 20 -36.83 13.17 17.16
N GLY A 21 -35.97 13.05 18.17
CA GLY A 21 -35.99 11.97 19.16
C GLY A 21 -35.54 10.61 18.63
N PHE A 22 -34.75 10.59 17.54
CA PHE A 22 -34.26 9.33 16.97
C PHE A 22 -33.39 8.55 17.96
N SER A 23 -33.57 7.26 17.94
CA SER A 23 -32.77 6.29 18.70
C SER A 23 -32.57 5.04 17.88
N ALA A 24 -31.47 4.33 18.13
CA ALA A 24 -31.13 3.07 17.47
C ALA A 24 -30.72 2.03 18.51
N THR A 25 -31.02 0.78 18.25
CA THR A 25 -30.56 -0.33 19.08
C THR A 25 -29.15 -0.75 18.63
N SER A 26 -28.20 -0.73 19.55
CA SER A 26 -26.84 -1.20 19.25
C SER A 26 -26.87 -2.69 18.87
N PRO A 27 -26.37 -3.09 17.69
CA PRO A 27 -26.36 -4.50 17.30
C PRO A 27 -25.44 -5.34 18.18
N ALA A 28 -24.38 -4.76 18.75
CA ALA A 28 -23.44 -5.47 19.60
C ALA A 28 -23.93 -5.67 21.05
N THR A 29 -24.71 -4.72 21.59
CA THR A 29 -25.10 -4.73 23.01
C THR A 29 -26.59 -4.86 23.24
N GLY A 30 -27.42 -4.77 22.21
CA GLY A 30 -28.88 -4.75 22.29
C GLY A 30 -29.47 -3.53 23.00
N LYS A 31 -28.65 -2.57 23.43
CA LYS A 31 -29.08 -1.37 24.16
C LYS A 31 -29.59 -0.29 23.21
N LEU A 32 -30.69 0.38 23.62
CA LEU A 32 -31.21 1.53 22.92
C LEU A 32 -30.31 2.75 23.16
N ILE A 33 -29.73 3.29 22.10
CA ILE A 33 -28.88 4.48 22.13
C ILE A 33 -29.66 5.64 21.51
N LYS A 34 -29.83 6.72 22.27
CA LYS A 34 -30.42 7.96 21.78
C LYS A 34 -29.39 8.80 21.05
N VAL A 35 -29.78 9.42 19.95
CA VAL A 35 -28.90 10.31 19.20
C VAL A 35 -28.59 11.56 20.06
N MET A 36 -27.32 11.86 20.22
CA MET A 36 -26.86 13.05 20.93
C MET A 36 -26.75 14.24 19.96
N ASN A 37 -27.23 15.40 20.38
CA ASN A 37 -27.01 16.63 19.65
C ASN A 37 -25.58 17.13 19.85
N LEU A 38 -24.75 17.00 18.82
CA LEU A 38 -23.33 17.41 18.87
C LEU A 38 -23.12 18.93 18.90
N ILE A 39 -24.14 19.72 18.53
CA ILE A 39 -24.09 21.21 18.61
C ILE A 39 -24.43 21.68 20.02
N SER A 40 -25.07 20.85 20.85
CA SER A 40 -25.41 21.21 22.22
C SER A 40 -24.16 21.42 23.09
N ALA A 41 -24.31 22.17 24.20
CA ALA A 41 -23.23 22.35 25.17
C ALA A 41 -22.65 21.01 25.66
N LYS A 42 -23.50 19.99 25.86
CA LYS A 42 -23.05 18.63 26.21
C LYS A 42 -22.25 17.99 25.07
N GLY A 43 -22.69 18.15 23.82
CA GLY A 43 -21.98 17.63 22.65
C GLY A 43 -20.61 18.29 22.46
N LEU A 44 -20.51 19.59 22.67
CA LEU A 44 -19.23 20.33 22.61
C LEU A 44 -18.29 19.92 23.74
N VAL A 45 -18.80 19.75 24.95
CA VAL A 45 -17.99 19.27 26.09
C VAL A 45 -17.49 17.86 25.81
N LEU A 46 -18.33 16.96 25.31
CA LEU A 46 -17.95 15.60 24.93
C LEU A 46 -16.85 15.62 23.87
N PHE A 47 -17.00 16.44 22.82
CA PHE A 47 -15.99 16.58 21.78
C PHE A 47 -14.64 16.99 22.35
N MET A 48 -14.60 17.99 23.25
CA MET A 48 -13.37 18.44 23.88
C MET A 48 -12.75 17.38 24.81
N GLN A 49 -13.58 16.69 25.60
CA GLN A 49 -13.11 15.65 26.51
C GLN A 49 -12.57 14.42 25.79
N GLU A 50 -13.24 14.01 24.71
CA GLU A 50 -12.88 12.78 23.97
C GLU A 50 -11.88 13.04 22.82
N PHE A 51 -11.52 14.29 22.54
CA PHE A 51 -10.66 14.66 21.41
C PHE A 51 -9.34 13.88 21.43
N VAL A 52 -8.62 13.88 22.54
CA VAL A 52 -7.34 13.17 22.68
C VAL A 52 -7.55 11.67 22.71
N LYS A 53 -8.57 11.19 23.43
CA LYS A 53 -8.89 9.77 23.52
C LYS A 53 -9.29 9.17 22.16
N ASN A 54 -10.10 9.86 21.37
CA ASN A 54 -10.48 9.44 20.03
C ASN A 54 -9.27 9.31 19.13
N PHE A 55 -8.31 10.23 19.24
CA PHE A 55 -7.06 10.14 18.51
C PHE A 55 -6.21 8.94 18.98
N GLN A 56 -6.03 8.78 20.29
CA GLN A 56 -5.24 7.68 20.87
C GLN A 56 -5.85 6.31 20.60
N ASN A 57 -7.18 6.21 20.68
CA ASN A 57 -7.92 4.96 20.50
C ASN A 57 -8.25 4.66 19.03
N PHE A 58 -7.78 5.49 18.08
CA PHE A 58 -7.97 5.19 16.67
C PHE A 58 -7.20 3.91 16.32
N PRO A 59 -7.90 2.81 15.93
CA PRO A 59 -7.33 1.46 15.90
C PRO A 59 -6.08 1.30 15.05
N VAL A 60 -5.93 2.16 14.04
CA VAL A 60 -4.83 2.05 13.07
C VAL A 60 -3.73 3.09 13.26
N LEU A 61 -3.89 4.03 14.21
CA LEU A 61 -2.95 5.15 14.34
C LEU A 61 -1.50 4.67 14.52
N GLY A 62 -1.27 3.78 15.49
CA GLY A 62 0.06 3.25 15.75
C GLY A 62 0.65 2.51 14.56
N VAL A 63 -0.16 1.70 13.90
CA VAL A 63 0.24 0.92 12.73
C VAL A 63 0.61 1.83 11.57
N VAL A 64 -0.22 2.83 11.25
CA VAL A 64 0.04 3.79 10.17
C VAL A 64 1.33 4.57 10.43
N LEU A 65 1.54 5.05 11.66
CA LEU A 65 2.74 5.80 12.00
C LEU A 65 4.02 4.95 11.86
N VAL A 66 4.01 3.72 12.36
CA VAL A 66 5.16 2.83 12.29
C VAL A 66 5.44 2.42 10.83
N MET A 67 4.40 2.11 10.05
CA MET A 67 4.56 1.82 8.62
C MET A 67 5.04 3.03 7.83
N ALA A 68 4.52 4.23 8.12
CA ALA A 68 4.98 5.46 7.47
C ALA A 68 6.45 5.75 7.73
N VAL A 69 6.96 5.45 8.92
CA VAL A 69 8.40 5.54 9.23
C VAL A 69 9.19 4.53 8.39
N ALA A 70 8.75 3.26 8.34
CA ALA A 70 9.46 2.21 7.62
C ALA A 70 9.54 2.49 6.11
N THR A 71 8.39 2.80 5.48
CA THR A 71 8.33 3.12 4.06
C THR A 71 8.98 4.47 3.75
N GLY A 72 8.81 5.47 4.63
CA GLY A 72 9.42 6.80 4.50
C GLY A 72 10.94 6.77 4.49
N VAL A 73 11.57 5.85 5.25
CA VAL A 73 13.04 5.65 5.18
C VAL A 73 13.43 5.13 3.80
N CYS A 74 12.73 4.15 3.24
CA CYS A 74 12.98 3.65 1.88
C CYS A 74 12.79 4.73 0.81
N GLU A 75 11.80 5.58 0.97
CA GLU A 75 11.50 6.67 0.04
C GLU A 75 12.57 7.77 0.12
N LYS A 76 12.85 8.27 1.31
CA LYS A 76 13.81 9.37 1.53
C LYS A 76 15.25 9.00 1.18
N THR A 77 15.65 7.76 1.41
CA THR A 77 16.97 7.28 0.98
C THR A 77 17.06 7.07 -0.54
N GLY A 78 15.94 7.01 -1.26
CA GLY A 78 15.88 6.74 -2.69
C GLY A 78 15.97 5.25 -3.06
N PHE A 79 15.83 4.35 -2.10
CA PHE A 79 15.85 2.91 -2.35
C PHE A 79 14.76 2.48 -3.33
N PHE A 80 13.50 2.92 -3.12
CA PHE A 80 12.40 2.59 -4.01
C PHE A 80 12.64 3.10 -5.44
N SER A 81 13.08 4.35 -5.58
CA SER A 81 13.43 4.93 -6.90
C SER A 81 14.48 4.10 -7.62
N THR A 82 15.57 3.73 -6.92
CA THR A 82 16.64 2.92 -7.49
C THR A 82 16.16 1.51 -7.84
N ALA A 83 15.38 0.87 -6.97
CA ALA A 83 14.85 -0.47 -7.21
C ALA A 83 13.92 -0.50 -8.45
N ILE A 84 13.02 0.49 -8.59
CA ILE A 84 12.14 0.63 -9.74
C ILE A 84 12.96 0.87 -11.02
N LYS A 85 13.92 1.82 -11.01
CA LYS A 85 14.80 2.09 -12.15
C LYS A 85 15.58 0.85 -12.58
N MET A 86 16.19 0.14 -11.65
CA MET A 86 16.93 -1.11 -11.92
C MET A 86 16.04 -2.22 -12.49
N SER A 87 14.82 -2.31 -12.04
CA SER A 87 13.86 -3.31 -12.53
C SER A 87 13.43 -2.98 -13.95
N LEU A 88 13.11 -1.72 -14.25
CA LEU A 88 12.65 -1.28 -15.54
C LEU A 88 13.77 -1.20 -16.59
N SER A 89 15.00 -0.87 -16.20
CA SER A 89 16.14 -0.75 -17.14
C SER A 89 16.52 -2.06 -17.83
N LYS A 90 16.11 -3.21 -17.30
CA LYS A 90 16.39 -4.53 -17.89
C LYS A 90 15.30 -5.04 -18.84
N VAL A 91 14.21 -4.29 -18.98
CA VAL A 91 13.05 -4.70 -19.75
C VAL A 91 13.34 -4.54 -21.25
N LYS A 92 13.23 -5.65 -22.01
CA LYS A 92 13.43 -5.70 -23.47
C LYS A 92 12.45 -6.68 -24.12
N GLY A 93 12.18 -6.47 -25.42
CA GLY A 93 11.40 -7.42 -26.22
C GLY A 93 9.88 -7.23 -26.14
N ASN A 94 9.12 -8.22 -26.61
CA ASN A 94 7.67 -8.12 -26.79
C ASN A 94 6.86 -8.12 -25.49
N ALA A 95 7.43 -8.63 -24.40
CA ALA A 95 6.79 -8.67 -23.09
C ALA A 95 6.93 -7.35 -22.28
N VAL A 96 7.52 -6.32 -22.89
CA VAL A 96 7.84 -5.06 -22.22
C VAL A 96 6.63 -4.43 -21.52
N VAL A 97 5.47 -4.44 -22.17
CA VAL A 97 4.27 -3.80 -21.63
C VAL A 97 3.77 -4.53 -20.39
N PHE A 98 3.75 -5.87 -20.45
CA PHE A 98 3.37 -6.67 -19.30
C PHE A 98 4.33 -6.51 -18.11
N ILE A 99 5.63 -6.46 -18.39
CA ILE A 99 6.65 -6.29 -17.34
C ILE A 99 6.52 -4.90 -16.71
N ILE A 100 6.30 -3.84 -17.51
CA ILE A 100 6.03 -2.50 -17.00
C ILE A 100 4.77 -2.48 -16.15
N ALA A 101 3.68 -3.10 -16.63
CA ALA A 101 2.43 -3.18 -15.89
C ALA A 101 2.60 -3.95 -14.58
N PHE A 102 3.31 -5.08 -14.59
CA PHE A 102 3.55 -5.88 -13.39
C PHE A 102 4.44 -5.16 -12.38
N ILE A 103 5.50 -4.46 -12.84
CA ILE A 103 6.33 -3.62 -11.99
C ILE A 103 5.51 -2.46 -11.42
N GLY A 104 4.61 -1.85 -12.21
CA GLY A 104 3.70 -0.82 -11.75
C GLY A 104 2.78 -1.30 -10.62
N VAL A 105 2.19 -2.48 -10.78
CA VAL A 105 1.37 -3.14 -9.76
C VAL A 105 2.18 -3.38 -8.48
N PHE A 106 3.42 -3.85 -8.59
CA PHE A 106 4.30 -4.08 -7.43
C PHE A 106 4.79 -2.77 -6.80
N ALA A 107 5.03 -1.74 -7.62
CA ALA A 107 5.57 -0.46 -7.18
C ALA A 107 4.61 0.33 -6.26
N ASN A 108 3.33 -0.07 -6.18
CA ASN A 108 2.39 0.53 -5.24
C ASN A 108 2.89 0.49 -3.79
N GLN A 109 3.76 -0.46 -3.45
CA GLN A 109 4.40 -0.55 -2.13
C GLN A 109 5.29 0.67 -1.81
N ALA A 110 5.73 1.40 -2.85
CA ALA A 110 6.44 2.68 -2.71
C ALA A 110 5.49 3.88 -2.50
N GLY A 111 4.20 3.65 -2.35
CA GLY A 111 3.20 4.69 -2.10
C GLY A 111 3.10 5.70 -3.24
N ASP A 112 2.95 6.98 -2.89
CA ASP A 112 2.71 8.06 -3.86
C ASP A 112 3.90 8.28 -4.82
N ALA A 113 5.12 7.97 -4.41
CA ALA A 113 6.30 8.06 -5.26
C ALA A 113 6.19 7.19 -6.53
N ALA A 114 5.50 6.05 -6.45
CA ALA A 114 5.30 5.17 -7.58
C ALA A 114 4.48 5.82 -8.72
N PHE A 115 3.51 6.68 -8.38
CA PHE A 115 2.69 7.39 -9.37
C PHE A 115 3.47 8.41 -10.20
N VAL A 116 4.60 8.86 -9.72
CA VAL A 116 5.49 9.75 -10.46
C VAL A 116 6.54 8.95 -11.23
N LEU A 117 7.19 7.99 -10.55
CA LEU A 117 8.33 7.26 -11.08
C LEU A 117 7.96 6.27 -12.19
N VAL A 118 6.93 5.45 -11.98
CA VAL A 118 6.59 4.38 -12.93
C VAL A 118 6.07 4.94 -14.25
N PRO A 119 5.12 5.90 -14.28
CA PRO A 119 4.66 6.48 -15.55
C PRO A 119 5.76 7.19 -16.33
N THR A 120 6.59 7.98 -15.65
CA THR A 120 7.69 8.69 -16.33
C THR A 120 8.71 7.74 -16.95
N LEU A 121 9.11 6.70 -16.19
CA LEU A 121 10.02 5.68 -16.68
C LEU A 121 9.40 4.82 -17.80
N ALA A 122 8.11 4.47 -17.68
CA ALA A 122 7.38 3.73 -18.71
C ALA A 122 7.29 4.55 -20.01
N GLY A 123 7.01 5.86 -19.92
CA GLY A 123 7.00 6.75 -21.07
C GLY A 123 8.35 6.79 -21.79
N ALA A 124 9.45 6.92 -21.04
CA ALA A 124 10.79 6.93 -21.61
C ALA A 124 11.19 5.58 -22.24
N ILE A 125 10.79 4.43 -21.63
CA ILE A 125 11.01 3.10 -22.23
C ILE A 125 10.25 2.97 -23.54
N PHE A 126 8.97 3.38 -23.59
CA PHE A 126 8.19 3.33 -24.82
C PHE A 126 8.81 4.19 -25.91
N TYR A 127 9.28 5.40 -25.57
CA TYR A 127 10.00 6.27 -26.49
C TYR A 127 11.25 5.60 -27.05
N GLY A 128 12.11 5.04 -26.19
CA GLY A 128 13.31 4.31 -26.60
C GLY A 128 13.05 3.06 -27.45
N LEU A 129 11.82 2.52 -27.42
CA LEU A 129 11.37 1.40 -28.25
C LEU A 129 10.63 1.86 -29.52
N ASN A 130 10.67 3.14 -29.88
CA ASN A 130 9.92 3.76 -30.97
C ASN A 130 8.39 3.53 -30.86
N ARG A 131 7.87 3.44 -29.63
CA ARG A 131 6.45 3.37 -29.31
C ARG A 131 5.96 4.71 -28.78
N ASN A 132 4.66 4.93 -28.74
CA ASN A 132 4.11 6.19 -28.25
C ASN A 132 4.34 6.32 -26.74
N PRO A 133 5.09 7.34 -26.24
CA PRO A 133 5.39 7.52 -24.82
C PRO A 133 4.15 7.67 -23.95
N LEU A 134 3.08 8.31 -24.48
CA LEU A 134 1.82 8.49 -23.74
C LEU A 134 1.17 7.14 -23.42
N ALA A 135 1.29 6.15 -24.30
CA ALA A 135 0.79 4.80 -24.00
C ALA A 135 1.54 4.16 -22.82
N GLY A 136 2.87 4.39 -22.74
CA GLY A 136 3.69 3.97 -21.62
C GLY A 136 3.27 4.65 -20.32
N ILE A 137 3.07 5.97 -20.34
CA ILE A 137 2.62 6.76 -19.19
C ILE A 137 1.26 6.26 -18.70
N PHE A 138 0.29 6.04 -19.58
CA PHE A 138 -1.02 5.54 -19.22
C PHE A 138 -0.94 4.12 -18.63
N CYS A 139 -0.14 3.24 -19.23
CA CYS A 139 0.10 1.89 -18.72
C CYS A 139 0.68 1.93 -17.30
N GLY A 140 1.72 2.71 -17.08
CA GLY A 140 2.38 2.85 -15.80
C GLY A 140 1.45 3.41 -14.73
N PHE A 141 0.73 4.49 -15.04
CA PHE A 141 -0.21 5.12 -14.12
C PHE A 141 -1.37 4.19 -13.74
N ALA A 142 -2.00 3.56 -14.74
CA ALA A 142 -3.10 2.63 -14.52
C ALA A 142 -2.66 1.40 -13.71
N SER A 143 -1.44 0.90 -13.95
CA SER A 143 -0.91 -0.27 -13.25
C SER A 143 -0.58 0.04 -11.78
N VAL A 144 -0.02 1.21 -11.48
CA VAL A 144 0.20 1.64 -10.08
C VAL A 144 -1.14 1.83 -9.38
N GLY A 145 -2.11 2.51 -10.02
CA GLY A 145 -3.45 2.72 -9.45
C GLY A 145 -4.20 1.41 -9.21
N GLY A 146 -4.19 0.49 -10.17
CA GLY A 146 -4.77 -0.84 -10.01
C GLY A 146 -4.02 -1.69 -8.97
N GLY A 147 -2.74 -1.43 -8.78
CA GLY A 147 -1.88 -2.06 -7.79
C GLY A 147 -2.35 -1.88 -6.34
N PHE A 148 -3.06 -0.79 -6.03
CA PHE A 148 -3.61 -0.58 -4.68
C PHE A 148 -4.68 -1.61 -4.27
N ALA A 149 -5.31 -2.27 -5.23
CA ALA A 149 -6.26 -3.35 -5.00
C ALA A 149 -5.62 -4.75 -5.12
N THR A 150 -4.29 -4.84 -5.02
CA THR A 150 -3.52 -6.07 -5.20
C THR A 150 -2.38 -6.17 -4.21
N ALA A 151 -1.91 -7.38 -3.94
CA ALA A 151 -0.74 -7.59 -3.12
C ALA A 151 0.06 -8.80 -3.62
N VAL A 152 1.24 -8.55 -4.20
CA VAL A 152 2.22 -9.61 -4.50
C VAL A 152 2.93 -10.05 -3.22
N ILE A 153 3.19 -9.11 -2.34
CA ILE A 153 3.70 -9.31 -0.98
C ILE A 153 2.79 -8.54 -0.05
N PRO A 154 2.40 -9.09 1.12
CA PRO A 154 1.67 -8.32 2.12
C PRO A 154 2.42 -7.04 2.45
N GLY A 155 1.75 -5.92 2.40
CA GLY A 155 2.36 -4.60 2.49
C GLY A 155 1.71 -3.68 3.51
N GLY A 156 2.07 -2.39 3.42
CA GLY A 156 1.57 -1.38 4.33
C GLY A 156 0.05 -1.22 4.32
N TRP A 157 -0.57 -1.42 3.17
CA TRP A 157 -2.02 -1.32 3.04
C TRP A 157 -2.75 -2.46 3.75
N ASP A 158 -2.25 -3.71 3.65
CA ASP A 158 -2.84 -4.86 4.36
C ASP A 158 -2.76 -4.64 5.87
N VAL A 159 -1.60 -4.17 6.34
CA VAL A 159 -1.34 -3.86 7.75
C VAL A 159 -2.26 -2.74 8.26
N THR A 160 -2.57 -1.75 7.42
CA THR A 160 -3.40 -0.60 7.78
C THR A 160 -4.90 -0.92 7.73
N LEU A 161 -5.36 -1.60 6.68
CA LEU A 161 -6.79 -1.83 6.44
C LEU A 161 -7.38 -2.95 7.28
N THR A 162 -6.60 -3.98 7.64
CA THR A 162 -7.07 -5.10 8.45
C THR A 162 -7.63 -4.66 9.81
N PRO A 163 -6.93 -3.83 10.64
CA PRO A 163 -7.48 -3.37 11.89
C PRO A 163 -8.75 -2.51 11.75
N ILE A 164 -8.85 -1.72 10.67
CA ILE A 164 -10.06 -0.94 10.36
C ILE A 164 -11.24 -1.89 10.11
N THR A 165 -11.02 -2.91 9.29
CA THR A 165 -12.03 -3.91 8.96
C THR A 165 -12.48 -4.68 10.20
N VAL A 166 -11.53 -5.13 11.03
CA VAL A 166 -11.81 -5.83 12.29
C VAL A 166 -12.62 -4.92 13.22
N SER A 167 -12.18 -3.68 13.43
CA SER A 167 -12.87 -2.72 14.29
C SER A 167 -14.30 -2.43 13.80
N ALA A 168 -14.51 -2.29 12.49
CA ALA A 168 -15.84 -2.10 11.92
C ALA A 168 -16.73 -3.34 12.11
N ALA A 169 -16.21 -4.54 11.87
CA ALA A 169 -16.96 -5.79 12.03
C ALA A 169 -17.32 -6.06 13.49
N GLN A 170 -16.45 -5.71 14.43
CA GLN A 170 -16.70 -5.86 15.88
C GLN A 170 -17.85 -4.99 16.40
N THR A 171 -18.28 -3.97 15.66
CA THR A 171 -19.50 -3.21 16.00
C THR A 171 -20.76 -4.06 15.88
N ILE A 172 -20.73 -5.11 15.05
CA ILE A 172 -21.85 -6.04 14.82
C ILE A 172 -21.60 -7.36 15.55
N GLN A 173 -20.40 -7.91 15.42
CA GLN A 173 -19.98 -9.18 16.01
C GLN A 173 -18.74 -8.95 16.89
N PRO A 174 -18.88 -8.76 18.20
CA PRO A 174 -17.76 -8.40 19.11
C PRO A 174 -16.58 -9.37 19.11
N ALA A 175 -16.83 -10.66 18.81
CA ALA A 175 -15.80 -11.69 18.73
C ALA A 175 -15.16 -11.85 17.34
N PHE A 176 -15.47 -10.94 16.39
CA PHE A 176 -14.88 -11.03 15.07
C PHE A 176 -13.37 -10.76 15.10
N ASP A 177 -12.62 -11.64 14.48
CA ASP A 177 -11.19 -11.50 14.25
C ASP A 177 -10.82 -11.91 12.82
N MET A 178 -9.77 -11.31 12.29
CA MET A 178 -9.30 -11.57 10.92
C MET A 178 -7.78 -11.42 10.86
N THR A 179 -7.12 -12.36 10.22
CA THR A 179 -5.68 -12.29 9.99
C THR A 179 -5.34 -11.31 8.85
N LEU A 180 -4.15 -10.75 8.87
CA LEU A 180 -3.62 -9.91 7.78
C LEU A 180 -3.61 -10.62 6.41
N LEU A 181 -3.54 -11.95 6.41
CA LEU A 181 -3.48 -12.77 5.20
C LEU A 181 -4.85 -13.25 4.70
N ALA A 182 -5.95 -12.85 5.33
CA ALA A 182 -7.30 -13.33 4.98
C ALA A 182 -7.64 -13.15 3.51
N SER A 183 -7.27 -12.02 2.90
CA SER A 183 -7.51 -11.70 1.50
C SER A 183 -6.30 -11.96 0.59
N TYR A 184 -5.17 -12.44 1.12
CA TYR A 184 -3.89 -12.48 0.41
C TYR A 184 -3.95 -13.24 -0.91
N TYR A 185 -4.57 -14.41 -0.95
CA TYR A 185 -4.66 -15.20 -2.18
C TYR A 185 -5.43 -14.48 -3.29
N ALA A 186 -6.52 -13.82 -2.95
CA ALA A 186 -7.30 -13.02 -3.90
C ALA A 186 -6.49 -11.83 -4.42
N LEU A 187 -5.79 -11.13 -3.53
CA LEU A 187 -4.95 -9.98 -3.87
C LEU A 187 -3.75 -10.40 -4.73
N PHE A 188 -3.14 -11.56 -4.45
CA PHE A 188 -2.05 -12.10 -5.25
C PHE A 188 -2.48 -12.42 -6.68
N VAL A 189 -3.61 -13.11 -6.85
CA VAL A 189 -4.15 -13.42 -8.17
C VAL A 189 -4.56 -12.15 -8.91
N SER A 190 -5.18 -11.19 -8.23
CA SER A 190 -5.57 -9.91 -8.84
C SER A 190 -4.38 -9.10 -9.35
N ALA A 191 -3.17 -9.25 -8.78
CA ALA A 191 -1.98 -8.60 -9.31
C ALA A 191 -1.67 -9.01 -10.77
N PHE A 192 -1.79 -10.30 -11.08
CA PHE A 192 -1.61 -10.80 -12.44
C PHE A 192 -2.75 -10.39 -13.36
N ILE A 193 -3.98 -10.37 -12.85
CA ILE A 193 -5.16 -9.91 -13.61
C ILE A 193 -4.98 -8.45 -14.00
N VAL A 194 -4.66 -7.57 -13.05
CA VAL A 194 -4.48 -6.13 -13.28
C VAL A 194 -3.34 -5.88 -14.28
N ALA A 195 -2.18 -6.56 -14.11
CA ALA A 195 -1.07 -6.44 -15.05
C ALA A 195 -1.45 -6.90 -16.47
N THR A 196 -2.19 -8.00 -16.58
CA THR A 196 -2.65 -8.54 -17.86
C THR A 196 -3.65 -7.60 -18.53
N VAL A 197 -4.66 -7.14 -17.79
CA VAL A 197 -5.69 -6.21 -18.29
C VAL A 197 -5.04 -4.89 -18.73
N SER A 198 -4.17 -4.31 -17.90
CA SER A 198 -3.44 -3.08 -18.24
C SER A 198 -2.62 -3.26 -19.53
N THR A 199 -1.99 -4.41 -19.71
CA THR A 199 -1.25 -4.76 -20.93
C THR A 199 -2.16 -4.84 -22.14
N ILE A 200 -3.26 -5.58 -22.04
CA ILE A 200 -4.23 -5.77 -23.16
C ILE A 200 -4.81 -4.42 -23.56
N VAL A 201 -5.25 -3.62 -22.60
CA VAL A 201 -5.83 -2.30 -22.84
C VAL A 201 -4.80 -1.37 -23.51
N THR A 202 -3.57 -1.37 -23.02
CA THR A 202 -2.50 -0.55 -23.61
C THR A 202 -2.22 -0.93 -25.06
N VAL A 203 -1.99 -2.22 -25.32
CA VAL A 203 -1.56 -2.70 -26.65
C VAL A 203 -2.71 -2.68 -27.67
N LYS A 204 -3.91 -3.10 -27.26
CA LYS A 204 -5.05 -3.25 -28.19
C LYS A 204 -5.90 -2.00 -28.36
N PHE A 205 -5.94 -1.13 -27.38
CA PHE A 205 -6.85 0.02 -27.40
C PHE A 205 -6.11 1.36 -27.37
N ILE A 206 -5.11 1.54 -26.49
CA ILE A 206 -4.47 2.84 -26.30
C ILE A 206 -3.47 3.11 -27.41
N GLU A 207 -2.54 2.21 -27.68
CA GLU A 207 -1.53 2.42 -28.73
C GLU A 207 -2.11 2.62 -30.14
N PRO A 208 -3.10 1.81 -30.58
CA PRO A 208 -3.72 2.03 -31.89
C PRO A 208 -4.43 3.38 -32.01
N LYS A 209 -5.03 3.88 -30.91
CA LYS A 209 -5.70 5.19 -30.90
C LYS A 209 -4.71 6.36 -30.91
N LEU A 210 -3.57 6.23 -30.23
CA LEU A 210 -2.56 7.28 -30.16
C LEU A 210 -1.69 7.33 -31.42
N GLY A 211 -1.56 6.22 -32.15
CA GLY A 211 -0.69 6.13 -33.34
C GLY A 211 0.80 6.32 -33.05
N LYS A 212 1.58 6.54 -34.10
CA LYS A 212 3.02 6.78 -33.96
C LYS A 212 3.28 8.17 -33.40
N TYR A 213 4.19 8.25 -32.44
CA TYR A 213 4.65 9.50 -31.88
C TYR A 213 5.64 10.19 -32.85
N THR A 214 5.34 11.43 -33.26
CA THR A 214 6.16 12.21 -34.18
C THR A 214 6.87 13.40 -33.52
N GLY A 215 6.57 13.66 -32.24
CA GLY A 215 7.18 14.75 -31.48
C GLY A 215 8.55 14.37 -30.91
N LYS A 216 9.35 15.39 -30.58
CA LYS A 216 10.49 15.23 -29.67
C LYS A 216 9.99 15.55 -28.26
N PRO A 217 10.14 14.66 -27.28
CA PRO A 217 9.72 14.97 -25.92
C PRO A 217 10.64 16.07 -25.35
N GLU A 218 10.08 17.20 -25.00
CA GLU A 218 10.80 18.24 -24.25
C GLU A 218 11.13 17.70 -22.86
N GLY A 219 12.41 17.77 -22.47
CA GLY A 219 12.85 17.39 -21.12
C GLY A 219 13.22 15.93 -20.89
N ILE A 220 13.15 15.06 -21.90
CA ILE A 220 13.79 13.74 -21.84
C ILE A 220 15.17 13.86 -22.48
N ASP A 221 16.18 14.18 -21.69
CA ASP A 221 17.55 13.86 -22.06
C ASP A 221 17.66 12.33 -22.18
N ASP A 222 18.16 11.86 -23.33
CA ASP A 222 18.22 10.44 -23.69
C ASP A 222 18.85 9.52 -22.64
N ASN A 223 19.49 10.08 -21.60
CA ASN A 223 20.19 9.32 -20.56
C ASN A 223 19.88 9.72 -19.11
N GLN A 224 19.28 10.88 -18.81
CA GLN A 224 19.18 11.36 -17.41
C GLN A 224 18.12 10.68 -16.56
N GLY A 225 17.10 10.03 -17.12
CA GLY A 225 16.00 9.40 -16.35
C GLY A 225 16.33 8.03 -15.74
N PHE A 226 17.25 7.29 -16.35
CA PHE A 226 17.49 5.88 -16.07
C PHE A 226 18.82 5.57 -15.41
N GLU A 227 19.75 6.50 -15.39
CA GLU A 227 21.10 6.23 -14.87
C GLU A 227 21.05 5.96 -13.36
N VAL A 228 21.30 4.71 -13.03
CA VAL A 228 21.62 4.27 -11.69
C VAL A 228 23.12 4.17 -11.59
N THR A 229 23.73 4.92 -10.67
CA THR A 229 25.19 4.86 -10.48
C THR A 229 25.60 3.46 -10.03
N LYS A 230 26.86 3.10 -10.30
CA LYS A 230 27.39 1.80 -9.87
C LYS A 230 27.29 1.61 -8.35
N GLU A 231 27.40 2.68 -7.59
CA GLU A 231 27.27 2.67 -6.14
C GLU A 231 25.82 2.44 -5.71
N GLN A 232 24.87 3.16 -6.30
CA GLN A 232 23.45 2.96 -6.07
C GLN A 232 23.03 1.53 -6.42
N ALA A 233 23.50 1.00 -7.55
CA ALA A 233 23.19 -0.37 -7.96
C ALA A 233 23.76 -1.41 -6.98
N LYS A 234 24.99 -1.21 -6.48
CA LYS A 234 25.56 -2.09 -5.45
C LYS A 234 24.80 -1.99 -4.14
N ALA A 235 24.46 -0.77 -3.69
CA ALA A 235 23.70 -0.54 -2.48
C ALA A 235 22.31 -1.17 -2.55
N ALA A 236 21.60 -1.02 -3.68
CA ALA A 236 20.28 -1.63 -3.87
C ALA A 236 20.33 -3.17 -3.90
N LYS A 237 21.36 -3.74 -4.53
CA LYS A 237 21.58 -5.21 -4.48
C LYS A 237 21.84 -5.69 -3.06
N LEU A 238 22.67 -4.98 -2.28
CA LEU A 238 22.95 -5.32 -0.88
C LEU A 238 21.68 -5.22 -0.05
N ALA A 239 20.89 -4.15 -0.21
CA ALA A 239 19.60 -3.99 0.44
C ALA A 239 18.63 -5.12 0.08
N GLY A 240 18.54 -5.49 -1.20
CA GLY A 240 17.76 -6.65 -1.65
C GLY A 240 18.25 -7.97 -1.05
N PHE A 241 19.55 -8.19 -0.96
CA PHE A 241 20.12 -9.36 -0.29
C PHE A 241 19.79 -9.39 1.20
N THR A 242 19.80 -8.25 1.88
CA THR A 242 19.40 -8.14 3.29
C THR A 242 17.92 -8.52 3.48
N VAL A 243 17.05 -8.12 2.57
CA VAL A 243 15.63 -8.53 2.58
C VAL A 243 15.52 -10.05 2.43
N LEU A 244 16.24 -10.65 1.47
CA LEU A 244 16.23 -12.09 1.26
C LEU A 244 16.78 -12.85 2.48
N ALA A 245 17.86 -12.35 3.08
CA ALA A 245 18.43 -12.93 4.29
C ALA A 245 17.44 -12.84 5.48
N TYR A 246 16.74 -11.72 5.61
CA TYR A 246 15.72 -11.54 6.63
C TYR A 246 14.53 -12.50 6.45
N VAL A 247 14.02 -12.64 5.23
CA VAL A 247 12.96 -13.60 4.92
C VAL A 247 13.42 -15.04 5.18
N ALA A 248 14.65 -15.39 4.76
CA ALA A 248 15.22 -16.70 5.02
C ALA A 248 15.37 -16.98 6.53
N LEU A 249 15.77 -15.97 7.30
CA LEU A 249 15.82 -16.06 8.77
C LEU A 249 14.44 -16.30 9.37
N LEU A 250 13.40 -15.58 8.93
CA LEU A 250 12.02 -15.79 9.40
C LEU A 250 11.54 -17.20 9.08
N ILE A 251 11.79 -17.68 7.85
CA ILE A 251 11.46 -19.05 7.47
C ILE A 251 12.20 -20.05 8.36
N ALA A 252 13.51 -19.86 8.57
CA ALA A 252 14.30 -20.74 9.42
C ALA A 252 13.79 -20.76 10.88
N LEU A 253 13.34 -19.64 11.41
CA LEU A 253 12.70 -19.55 12.72
C LEU A 253 11.35 -20.28 12.79
N CYS A 254 10.66 -20.41 11.67
CA CYS A 254 9.36 -21.12 11.61
C CYS A 254 9.51 -22.65 11.44
N ILE A 255 10.66 -23.17 11.01
CA ILE A 255 10.87 -24.60 10.72
C ILE A 255 10.78 -25.47 11.99
N PRO A 256 11.43 -25.12 13.14
CA PRO A 256 11.41 -25.99 14.30
C PRO A 256 10.00 -26.23 14.83
N ALA A 257 9.68 -27.47 15.20
CA ALA A 257 8.37 -27.82 15.77
C ALA A 257 8.10 -27.04 17.08
N ASN A 258 9.14 -26.74 17.85
CA ASN A 258 9.09 -25.99 19.11
C ASN A 258 9.36 -24.50 18.91
N SER A 259 9.15 -23.96 17.72
CA SER A 259 9.34 -22.53 17.47
C SER A 259 8.38 -21.68 18.29
N PHE A 260 8.88 -20.62 18.89
CA PHE A 260 8.04 -19.60 19.59
C PHE A 260 7.08 -18.86 18.65
N LEU A 261 7.23 -19.01 17.33
CA LEU A 261 6.33 -18.44 16.31
C LEU A 261 5.15 -19.35 15.97
N ARG A 262 5.14 -20.60 16.46
CA ARG A 262 4.05 -21.57 16.27
C ARG A 262 3.05 -21.52 17.42
N SER A 263 1.81 -21.90 17.11
CA SER A 263 0.82 -22.15 18.17
C SER A 263 1.21 -23.38 19.00
N PRO A 264 0.65 -23.57 20.20
CA PRO A 264 0.84 -24.79 20.99
C PRO A 264 0.49 -26.09 20.23
N GLU A 265 -0.41 -25.99 19.26
CA GLU A 265 -0.85 -27.09 18.37
C GLU A 265 0.07 -27.28 17.15
N GLY A 266 1.16 -26.51 17.03
CA GLY A 266 2.12 -26.57 15.94
C GLY A 266 1.71 -25.83 14.67
N SER A 267 0.57 -25.15 14.63
CA SER A 267 0.13 -24.32 13.48
C SER A 267 0.99 -23.07 13.31
N LEU A 268 1.20 -22.62 12.07
CA LEU A 268 1.79 -21.32 11.74
C LEU A 268 0.75 -20.26 11.43
N ILE A 269 -0.53 -20.64 11.31
CA ILE A 269 -1.62 -19.75 10.89
C ILE A 269 -2.62 -19.55 12.03
N PHE A 270 -3.24 -20.64 12.49
CA PHE A 270 -4.30 -20.56 13.48
C PHE A 270 -3.74 -20.46 14.90
N GLY A 271 -4.04 -19.35 15.60
CA GLY A 271 -3.57 -19.10 16.96
C GLY A 271 -2.06 -18.96 17.11
N ALA A 272 -1.32 -18.77 15.99
CA ALA A 272 0.12 -18.69 16.00
C ALA A 272 0.61 -17.27 16.33
N PRO A 273 1.63 -17.12 17.21
CA PRO A 273 2.29 -15.83 17.44
C PRO A 273 2.86 -15.20 16.15
N LEU A 274 3.22 -16.00 15.14
CA LEU A 274 3.64 -15.51 13.82
C LEU A 274 2.60 -14.55 13.22
N MET A 275 1.31 -14.91 13.29
CA MET A 275 0.24 -14.09 12.69
C MET A 275 -0.02 -12.81 13.49
N SER A 276 0.01 -12.86 14.80
CA SER A 276 -0.14 -11.67 15.65
C SER A 276 1.06 -10.73 15.58
N CYS A 277 2.27 -11.26 15.30
CA CYS A 277 3.49 -10.47 15.12
C CYS A 277 3.75 -10.08 13.65
N LEU A 278 2.88 -10.46 12.71
CA LEU A 278 3.12 -10.27 11.27
C LEU A 278 3.33 -8.79 10.90
N GLN A 279 2.60 -7.89 11.56
CA GLN A 279 2.78 -6.44 11.39
C GLN A 279 4.23 -6.00 11.68
N PHE A 280 4.79 -6.46 12.78
CA PHE A 280 6.18 -6.16 13.14
C PHE A 280 7.15 -6.68 12.08
N PHE A 281 6.96 -7.90 11.60
CA PHE A 281 7.82 -8.48 10.56
C PHE A 281 7.74 -7.71 9.24
N ILE A 282 6.54 -7.24 8.85
CA ILE A 282 6.35 -6.42 7.66
C ILE A 282 7.04 -5.05 7.83
N VAL A 283 6.91 -4.41 8.98
CA VAL A 283 7.61 -3.14 9.27
C VAL A 283 9.12 -3.30 9.10
N ILE A 284 9.71 -4.33 9.67
CA ILE A 284 11.15 -4.60 9.54
C ILE A 284 11.53 -4.90 8.08
N LEU A 285 10.69 -5.63 7.35
CA LEU A 285 10.90 -5.95 5.93
C LEU A 285 11.07 -4.69 5.07
N PHE A 286 10.31 -3.63 5.36
CA PHE A 286 10.42 -2.35 4.66
C PHE A 286 11.51 -1.43 5.25
N PHE A 287 11.76 -1.50 6.55
CA PHE A 287 12.71 -0.61 7.22
C PHE A 287 14.17 -0.97 6.89
N LEU A 288 14.50 -2.27 6.92
CA LEU A 288 15.86 -2.77 6.68
C LEU A 288 16.48 -2.32 5.36
N PRO A 289 15.83 -2.51 4.20
CA PRO A 289 16.43 -2.13 2.93
C PRO A 289 16.67 -0.62 2.82
N GLY A 290 15.80 0.20 3.41
CA GLY A 290 15.97 1.64 3.45
C GLY A 290 17.23 2.06 4.22
N ILE A 291 17.44 1.47 5.41
CA ILE A 291 18.64 1.74 6.21
C ILE A 291 19.90 1.28 5.48
N VAL A 292 19.93 0.02 5.02
CA VAL A 292 21.12 -0.57 4.38
C VAL A 292 21.50 0.21 3.11
N TYR A 293 20.50 0.64 2.34
CA TYR A 293 20.72 1.46 1.17
C TYR A 293 21.22 2.86 1.55
N GLY A 294 20.55 3.54 2.50
CA GLY A 294 20.92 4.89 2.93
C GLY A 294 22.33 4.96 3.53
N MET A 295 22.74 3.97 4.32
CA MET A 295 24.10 3.90 4.89
C MET A 295 25.19 3.74 3.82
N ARG A 296 24.84 3.34 2.60
CA ARG A 296 25.81 3.11 1.51
C ARG A 296 25.85 4.26 0.51
N VAL A 297 24.74 4.96 0.34
CA VAL A 297 24.62 6.03 -0.69
C VAL A 297 24.77 7.42 -0.07
N GLY A 298 24.58 7.52 1.26
CA GLY A 298 24.71 8.75 2.04
C GLY A 298 23.38 9.41 2.28
#